data_840f973a3c788ae456186bbd4606dc9d
#
_entry.id   840f973a3c788ae456186bbd4606dc9d
#
_cell.length_a   1.000
_cell.length_b   1.000
_cell.length_c   1.000
_cell.angle_alpha   90.00
_cell.angle_beta   90.00
_cell.angle_gamma   90.00
#
_symmetry.space_group_name_H-M   'P 1'
#
loop_
_entity.id
_entity.type
_entity.pdbx_description
1 polymer ?
#
loop_
_entity_poly.entity_id
_entity_poly.type
_entity_poly.pdbx_seq_one_letter_code
_entity_poly.pdbx_strand_id
1 'polypeptide(L)'
;MESLSLIQGKFTESEAVDIISSMVEVKIKFHENKITNTSNEEDIKMQEARIKELQNDLAALKKSIAAKGRKIEVKAVVTVG
;
A
#
# COMPACT_ATOMS: atom_id res chain seq x y z
N MET A 1 8.30 8.98 -20.67
CA MET A 1 8.05 8.70 -19.23
C MET A 1 7.20 9.82 -18.66
N GLU A 2 6.12 9.44 -18.02
CA GLU A 2 5.22 10.38 -17.37
C GLU A 2 5.27 10.17 -15.86
N SER A 3 5.02 11.24 -15.12
CA SER A 3 5.08 11.23 -13.67
C SER A 3 3.90 11.99 -13.09
N LEU A 4 3.30 11.44 -12.05
CA LEU A 4 2.19 12.05 -11.34
C LEU A 4 2.51 12.07 -9.84
N SER A 5 2.48 13.26 -9.25
CA SER A 5 2.55 13.38 -7.80
C SER A 5 1.15 13.11 -7.26
N LEU A 6 0.91 11.87 -6.83
CA LEU A 6 -0.40 11.44 -6.40
C LEU A 6 -0.75 12.01 -5.02
N ILE A 7 0.20 12.00 -4.11
CA ILE A 7 0.03 12.51 -2.77
C ILE A 7 1.30 13.24 -2.37
N GLN A 8 1.15 14.44 -1.83
CA GLN A 8 2.26 15.17 -1.27
C GLN A 8 1.75 16.20 -0.27
N GLY A 9 2.24 16.13 0.95
CA GLY A 9 1.87 17.09 1.97
C GLY A 9 2.03 16.55 3.37
N LYS A 10 1.53 17.33 4.31
CA LYS A 10 1.53 16.96 5.72
C LYS A 10 0.11 16.65 6.15
N PHE A 11 -0.04 15.55 6.85
CA PHE A 11 -1.34 15.00 7.23
C PHE A 11 -1.37 14.71 8.73
N THR A 12 -2.56 14.64 9.30
CA THR A 12 -2.73 14.15 10.66
C THR A 12 -2.46 12.64 10.65
N GLU A 13 -2.23 12.07 11.82
CA GLU A 13 -2.05 10.63 11.95
C GLU A 13 -3.20 9.87 11.30
N SER A 14 -4.44 10.25 11.59
CA SER A 14 -5.63 9.62 11.03
C SER A 14 -5.68 9.71 9.52
N GLU A 15 -5.44 10.90 8.97
CA GLU A 15 -5.42 11.12 7.53
C GLU A 15 -4.35 10.28 6.84
N ALA A 16 -3.14 10.25 7.40
CA ALA A 16 -2.03 9.50 6.84
C ALA A 16 -2.34 7.99 6.80
N VAL A 17 -2.89 7.46 7.90
CA VAL A 17 -3.27 6.05 7.99
C VAL A 17 -4.36 5.73 6.96
N ASP A 18 -5.38 6.57 6.84
CA ASP A 18 -6.49 6.36 5.90
C ASP A 18 -6.00 6.35 4.45
N ILE A 19 -5.17 7.32 4.08
CA ILE A 19 -4.64 7.41 2.72
C ILE A 19 -3.80 6.19 2.38
N ILE A 20 -2.86 5.86 3.24
CA ILE A 20 -1.94 4.74 2.99
C ILE A 20 -2.66 3.41 2.99
N SER A 21 -3.60 3.22 3.92
CA SER A 21 -4.41 1.99 3.99
C SER A 21 -5.23 1.80 2.72
N SER A 22 -5.81 2.87 2.19
CA SER A 22 -6.59 2.81 0.95
C SER A 22 -5.73 2.41 -0.24
N MET A 23 -4.51 2.94 -0.33
CA MET A 23 -3.58 2.59 -1.40
C MET A 23 -3.15 1.12 -1.32
N VAL A 24 -2.87 0.64 -0.11
CA VAL A 24 -2.51 -0.76 0.12
C VAL A 24 -3.67 -1.68 -0.23
N GLU A 25 -4.91 -1.31 0.11
CA GLU A 25 -6.09 -2.09 -0.23
C GLU A 25 -6.27 -2.26 -1.73
N VAL A 26 -6.05 -1.20 -2.50
CA VAL A 26 -6.11 -1.28 -3.97
C VAL A 26 -5.12 -2.31 -4.49
N LYS A 27 -3.91 -2.31 -3.96
CA LYS A 27 -2.88 -3.25 -4.38
C LYS A 27 -3.19 -4.67 -3.94
N ILE A 28 -3.74 -4.85 -2.75
CA ILE A 28 -4.17 -6.18 -2.27
C ILE A 28 -5.26 -6.74 -3.18
N LYS A 29 -6.26 -5.93 -3.54
CA LYS A 29 -7.32 -6.36 -4.46
C LYS A 29 -6.76 -6.77 -5.81
N PHE A 30 -5.76 -6.08 -6.31
CA PHE A 30 -5.08 -6.44 -7.54
C PHE A 30 -4.50 -7.85 -7.46
N HIS A 31 -3.83 -8.18 -6.37
CA HIS A 31 -3.27 -9.53 -6.16
C HIS A 31 -4.35 -10.59 -5.96
N GLU A 32 -5.43 -10.24 -5.23
CA GLU A 32 -6.57 -11.15 -5.05
C GLU A 32 -7.22 -11.49 -6.39
N ASN A 33 -7.37 -10.53 -7.28
CA ASN A 33 -7.92 -10.76 -8.61
C ASN A 33 -7.04 -11.70 -9.42
N LYS A 34 -5.73 -11.61 -9.28
CA LYS A 34 -4.80 -12.52 -9.95
C LYS A 34 -4.96 -13.95 -9.44
N ILE A 35 -5.19 -14.13 -8.14
CA ILE A 35 -5.44 -15.44 -7.55
C ILE A 35 -6.71 -16.04 -8.15
N THR A 36 -7.77 -15.25 -8.24
CA THR A 36 -9.06 -15.70 -8.79
C THR A 36 -8.95 -16.13 -10.24
N ASN A 37 -8.08 -15.50 -11.00
CA ASN A 37 -7.95 -15.69 -12.44
C ASN A 37 -6.87 -16.69 -12.86
N THR A 38 -6.25 -17.38 -11.92
CA THR A 38 -5.23 -18.40 -12.23
C THR A 38 -5.55 -19.72 -11.54
N SER A 39 -5.14 -20.82 -12.17
CA SER A 39 -5.23 -22.16 -11.58
C SER A 39 -3.85 -22.70 -11.22
N ASN A 40 -2.80 -21.92 -11.43
CA ASN A 40 -1.43 -22.33 -11.13
C ASN A 40 -1.13 -22.12 -9.65
N GLU A 41 -0.83 -23.20 -8.90
CA GLU A 41 -0.56 -23.13 -7.46
C GLU A 41 0.64 -22.26 -7.11
N GLU A 42 1.67 -22.26 -7.93
CA GLU A 42 2.86 -21.44 -7.67
C GLU A 42 2.52 -19.95 -7.76
N ASP A 43 1.71 -19.58 -8.76
CA ASP A 43 1.25 -18.21 -8.92
C ASP A 43 0.38 -17.79 -7.73
N ILE A 44 -0.51 -18.67 -7.29
CA ILE A 44 -1.37 -18.41 -6.13
C ILE A 44 -0.52 -18.15 -4.89
N LYS A 45 0.46 -19.01 -4.64
CA LYS A 45 1.35 -18.86 -3.48
C LYS A 45 2.14 -17.56 -3.52
N MET A 46 2.62 -17.18 -4.71
CA MET A 46 3.34 -15.94 -4.90
C MET A 46 2.45 -14.73 -4.60
N GLN A 47 1.21 -14.74 -5.11
CA GLN A 47 0.27 -13.65 -4.86
C GLN A 47 -0.11 -13.56 -3.38
N GLU A 48 -0.33 -14.69 -2.73
CA GLU A 48 -0.63 -14.73 -1.31
C GLU A 48 0.54 -14.17 -0.47
N ALA A 49 1.76 -14.50 -0.85
CA ALA A 49 2.95 -13.98 -0.18
C ALA A 49 3.05 -12.46 -0.32
N ARG A 50 2.72 -11.92 -1.49
CA ARG A 50 2.70 -10.47 -1.72
C ARG A 50 1.66 -9.77 -0.87
N ILE A 51 0.48 -10.37 -0.75
CA ILE A 51 -0.59 -9.81 0.09
C ILE A 51 -0.14 -9.77 1.55
N LYS A 52 0.43 -10.86 2.03
CA LYS A 52 0.92 -10.95 3.41
C LYS A 52 2.01 -9.91 3.68
N GLU A 53 2.93 -9.73 2.74
CA GLU A 53 4.00 -8.73 2.83
C GLU A 53 3.42 -7.32 2.94
N LEU A 54 2.42 -7.00 2.12
CA LEU A 54 1.74 -5.70 2.17
C LEU A 54 1.04 -5.47 3.50
N GLN A 55 0.37 -6.49 4.02
CA GLN A 55 -0.31 -6.41 5.31
C GLN A 55 0.68 -6.17 6.45
N ASN A 56 1.81 -6.87 6.43
CA ASN A 56 2.86 -6.70 7.43
C ASN A 56 3.50 -5.31 7.36
N ASP A 57 3.77 -4.85 6.15
CA ASP A 57 4.34 -3.52 5.92
C ASP A 57 3.39 -2.42 6.41
N LEU A 58 2.10 -2.58 6.13
CA LEU A 58 1.09 -1.63 6.58
C LEU A 58 1.01 -1.58 8.11
N ALA A 59 1.04 -2.75 8.77
CA ALA A 59 1.00 -2.82 10.23
C ALA A 59 2.22 -2.13 10.85
N ALA A 60 3.40 -2.34 10.28
CA ALA A 60 4.64 -1.69 10.73
C ALA A 60 4.58 -0.18 10.54
N LEU A 61 4.04 0.24 9.40
CA LEU A 61 3.91 1.67 9.09
C LEU A 61 2.93 2.38 10.02
N LYS A 62 1.81 1.73 10.35
CA LYS A 62 0.84 2.28 11.31
C LYS A 62 1.48 2.52 12.67
N LYS A 63 2.31 1.59 13.13
CA LYS A 63 3.04 1.75 14.40
C LYS A 63 4.02 2.92 14.34
N SER A 64 4.72 3.05 13.21
CA SER A 64 5.66 4.15 13.01
C SER A 64 4.97 5.50 13.02
N ILE A 65 3.81 5.59 12.36
CA ILE A 65 3.01 6.83 12.32
C ILE A 65 2.50 7.18 13.72
N ALA A 66 1.98 6.22 14.45
CA ALA A 66 1.49 6.41 15.81
C ALA A 66 2.59 6.94 16.74
N ALA A 67 3.82 6.47 16.58
CA ALA A 67 4.95 6.89 17.37
C ALA A 67 5.34 8.37 17.16
N LYS A 68 5.04 8.91 15.97
CA LYS A 68 5.38 10.30 15.66
C LYS A 68 4.42 11.30 16.30
N GLY A 69 3.15 10.95 16.41
CA GLY A 69 2.15 11.74 17.13
C GLY A 69 1.90 13.17 16.66
N ARG A 70 2.40 13.53 15.48
CA ARG A 70 2.32 14.88 14.93
C ARG A 70 1.95 14.81 13.45
N LYS A 71 2.06 15.94 12.75
CA LYS A 71 1.84 15.94 11.31
C LYS A 71 2.84 15.03 10.60
N ILE A 72 2.31 14.20 9.77
CA ILE A 72 3.05 13.17 9.05
C ILE A 72 3.22 13.60 7.60
N GLU A 73 4.45 13.64 7.14
CA GLU A 73 4.71 13.94 5.73
C GLU A 73 4.52 12.66 4.91
N VAL A 74 3.65 12.72 3.90
CA VAL A 74 3.40 11.60 3.00
C VAL A 74 3.70 12.05 1.57
N LYS A 75 4.44 11.22 0.85
CA LYS A 75 4.75 11.47 -0.55
C LYS A 75 4.58 10.18 -1.34
N ALA A 76 3.82 10.24 -2.42
CA ALA A 76 3.66 9.13 -3.34
C ALA A 76 3.69 9.64 -4.77
N VAL A 77 4.56 9.05 -5.57
CA VAL A 77 4.74 9.43 -6.98
C VAL A 77 4.49 8.21 -7.86
N VAL A 78 3.67 8.40 -8.89
CA VAL A 78 3.44 7.36 -9.89
C VAL A 78 4.26 7.72 -11.13
N THR A 79 5.05 6.78 -11.60
CA THR A 79 5.87 6.96 -12.79
C THR A 79 5.50 5.89 -13.81
N VAL A 80 5.24 6.32 -15.03
CA VAL A 80 4.93 5.43 -16.15
C VAL A 80 6.00 5.63 -17.21
N GLY A 81 6.68 4.56 -17.54
CA GLY A 81 7.79 4.61 -18.50
C GLY A 81 7.55 3.74 -19.72
#